data_1d899b54392ea356c551df75ef4d2a60
#
_entry.id   1d899b54392ea356c551df75ef4d2a60
#
_cell.length_a   1.000
_cell.length_b   1.000
_cell.length_c   1.000
_cell.angle_alpha   90.00
_cell.angle_beta   90.00
_cell.angle_gamma   90.00
#
_symmetry.space_group_name_H-M   'P 1'
#
loop_
_entity.id
_entity.type
_entity.pdbx_description
1 polymer ?
#
loop_
_entity_poly.entity_id
_entity_poly.type
_entity_poly.pdbx_seq_one_letter_code
_entity_poly.pdbx_strand_id
1 'polypeptide(L)'
;MTKKIAAFTFAALTALGFASCNERKFHVEGAIENAADSVLYFENMGLNGVQTVDSVKLSADGAFAFDGKAVTAPEFYRLRIAGQIINVAIDSTETVTVKAKYPAMATDYEVSGSDDCSRIKELALMQMQLQQSVNNIARNPLLGADAVADSVQKVVEAYKTDVKTRYIFKQPMK
;
A
#
# COMPACT_ATOMS: atom_id res chain seq x y z
N MET A 1 -2.29 74.25 -32.27
CA MET A 1 -3.34 73.21 -32.19
C MET A 1 -2.70 71.88 -32.59
N THR A 2 -2.21 71.07 -31.68
CA THR A 2 -1.52 69.80 -31.92
C THR A 2 -2.39 68.70 -31.42
N LYS A 3 -2.94 67.89 -32.32
CA LYS A 3 -3.73 66.71 -32.02
C LYS A 3 -2.81 65.53 -31.64
N LYS A 4 -2.94 65.05 -30.42
CA LYS A 4 -2.27 63.84 -29.93
C LYS A 4 -3.07 62.65 -30.40
N ILE A 5 -2.45 61.80 -31.24
CA ILE A 5 -2.96 60.48 -31.64
C ILE A 5 -2.49 59.47 -30.60
N ALA A 6 -3.42 58.91 -29.86
CA ALA A 6 -3.14 57.81 -28.93
C ALA A 6 -3.18 56.50 -29.73
N ALA A 7 -2.01 55.81 -29.81
CA ALA A 7 -1.89 54.50 -30.36
C ALA A 7 -2.32 53.47 -29.32
N PHE A 8 -3.44 52.78 -29.58
CA PHE A 8 -3.88 51.60 -28.79
C PHE A 8 -3.11 50.39 -29.31
N THR A 9 -2.14 49.95 -28.51
CA THR A 9 -1.45 48.67 -28.72
C THR A 9 -2.34 47.54 -28.18
N PHE A 10 -2.94 46.76 -29.08
CA PHE A 10 -3.72 45.57 -28.77
C PHE A 10 -2.73 44.45 -28.46
N ALA A 11 -2.48 44.15 -27.19
CA ALA A 11 -1.70 43.01 -26.76
C ALA A 11 -2.57 41.75 -26.91
N ALA A 12 -2.32 40.98 -27.98
CA ALA A 12 -2.90 39.64 -28.16
C ALA A 12 -2.28 38.69 -27.15
N LEU A 13 -3.03 38.40 -26.07
CA LEU A 13 -2.69 37.39 -25.09
C LEU A 13 -2.93 36.02 -25.71
N THR A 14 -1.89 35.43 -26.28
CA THR A 14 -1.91 34.00 -26.73
C THR A 14 -1.99 33.12 -25.48
N ALA A 15 -3.21 32.64 -25.18
CA ALA A 15 -3.43 31.58 -24.23
C ALA A 15 -2.82 30.28 -24.84
N LEU A 16 -1.57 29.98 -24.47
CA LEU A 16 -0.99 28.66 -24.65
C LEU A 16 -1.79 27.71 -23.76
N GLY A 17 -2.78 27.05 -24.38
CA GLY A 17 -3.47 25.93 -23.76
C GLY A 17 -2.43 24.83 -23.52
N PHE A 18 -2.02 24.67 -22.28
CA PHE A 18 -1.38 23.44 -21.83
C PHE A 18 -2.43 22.33 -22.00
N ALA A 19 -2.35 21.61 -23.10
CA ALA A 19 -2.96 20.29 -23.20
C ALA A 19 -2.22 19.43 -22.17
N SER A 20 -2.66 19.49 -20.91
CA SER A 20 -2.29 18.51 -19.91
C SER A 20 -2.83 17.18 -20.45
N CYS A 21 -1.96 16.34 -21.00
CA CYS A 21 -2.26 14.94 -21.17
C CYS A 21 -2.61 14.43 -19.77
N ASN A 22 -3.89 14.26 -19.52
CA ASN A 22 -4.39 13.72 -18.26
C ASN A 22 -4.10 12.20 -18.29
N GLU A 23 -2.82 11.84 -18.16
CA GLU A 23 -2.45 10.44 -17.96
C GLU A 23 -3.15 9.99 -16.70
N ARG A 24 -3.98 8.97 -16.83
CA ARG A 24 -4.61 8.34 -15.67
C ARG A 24 -3.50 7.80 -14.77
N LYS A 25 -3.51 8.20 -13.51
CA LYS A 25 -2.53 7.81 -12.52
C LYS A 25 -3.23 7.23 -11.30
N PHE A 26 -2.55 6.35 -10.61
CA PHE A 26 -2.86 6.02 -9.24
C PHE A 26 -1.93 6.80 -8.29
N HIS A 27 -2.34 6.93 -7.04
CA HIS A 27 -1.59 7.61 -6.00
C HIS A 27 -1.47 6.72 -4.76
N VAL A 28 -0.27 6.68 -4.16
CA VAL A 28 -0.05 6.03 -2.86
C VAL A 28 0.61 7.05 -1.97
N GLU A 29 -0.12 7.53 -0.97
CA GLU A 29 0.33 8.63 -0.12
C GLU A 29 0.07 8.35 1.35
N GLY A 30 0.65 9.17 2.22
CA GLY A 30 0.41 9.06 3.65
C GLY A 30 1.55 9.58 4.50
N ALA A 31 1.66 8.99 5.71
CA ALA A 31 2.72 9.31 6.64
C ALA A 31 3.16 8.10 7.46
N ILE A 32 4.47 8.02 7.74
CA ILE A 32 5.05 7.01 8.64
C ILE A 32 5.71 7.73 9.81
N GLU A 33 5.02 7.72 10.95
CA GLU A 33 5.52 8.33 12.18
C GLU A 33 6.82 7.66 12.65
N ASN A 34 7.69 8.42 13.29
CA ASN A 34 8.97 7.96 13.86
C ASN A 34 9.96 7.39 12.83
N ALA A 35 9.80 7.74 11.54
CA ALA A 35 10.65 7.27 10.45
C ALA A 35 11.53 8.37 9.85
N ALA A 36 11.73 9.49 10.56
CA ALA A 36 12.58 10.58 10.08
C ALA A 36 13.96 10.07 9.63
N ASP A 37 14.47 10.64 8.53
CA ASP A 37 15.73 10.28 7.88
C ASP A 37 15.80 8.87 7.27
N SER A 38 14.77 8.03 7.45
CA SER A 38 14.68 6.73 6.78
C SER A 38 14.35 6.87 5.30
N VAL A 39 14.78 5.90 4.49
CA VAL A 39 14.37 5.81 3.08
C VAL A 39 13.19 4.86 2.97
N LEU A 40 12.07 5.39 2.49
CA LEU A 40 10.89 4.62 2.13
C LEU A 40 10.99 4.23 0.66
N TYR A 41 10.96 2.94 0.38
CA TYR A 41 10.92 2.39 -0.97
C TYR A 41 9.49 2.03 -1.36
N PHE A 42 9.10 2.40 -2.57
CA PHE A 42 7.89 1.94 -3.24
C PHE A 42 8.30 0.93 -4.30
N GLU A 43 7.84 -0.30 -4.16
CA GLU A 43 8.31 -1.44 -4.95
C GLU A 43 7.12 -2.19 -5.57
N ASN A 44 7.23 -2.54 -6.86
CA ASN A 44 6.29 -3.42 -7.56
C ASN A 44 6.68 -4.89 -7.34
N MET A 45 5.70 -5.74 -7.07
CA MET A 45 5.87 -7.18 -6.87
C MET A 45 5.38 -7.94 -8.11
N GLY A 46 6.08 -7.78 -9.22
CA GLY A 46 5.75 -8.42 -10.49
C GLY A 46 6.24 -9.87 -10.60
N LEU A 47 5.88 -10.52 -11.70
CA LEU A 47 6.27 -11.91 -12.00
C LEU A 47 7.78 -12.11 -12.10
N ASN A 48 8.52 -11.08 -12.46
CA ASN A 48 9.99 -11.10 -12.57
C ASN A 48 10.70 -10.75 -11.25
N GLY A 49 9.95 -10.74 -10.15
CA GLY A 49 10.45 -10.37 -8.83
C GLY A 49 10.12 -8.94 -8.43
N VAL A 50 10.71 -8.51 -7.34
CA VAL A 50 10.47 -7.19 -6.76
C VAL A 50 11.35 -6.15 -7.43
N GLN A 51 10.75 -5.05 -7.88
CA GLN A 51 11.44 -3.92 -8.51
C GLN A 51 11.11 -2.63 -7.78
N THR A 52 12.12 -1.84 -7.45
CA THR A 52 11.92 -0.50 -6.91
C THR A 52 11.38 0.42 -8.00
N VAL A 53 10.19 0.98 -7.77
CA VAL A 53 9.54 1.94 -8.66
C VAL A 53 10.01 3.35 -8.33
N ASP A 54 10.03 3.67 -7.01
CA ASP A 54 10.44 4.98 -6.51
C ASP A 54 10.91 4.87 -5.06
N SER A 55 11.49 5.95 -4.53
CA SER A 55 11.89 6.04 -3.14
C SER A 55 11.95 7.48 -2.67
N VAL A 56 11.70 7.71 -1.39
CA VAL A 56 11.76 9.03 -0.76
C VAL A 56 12.47 8.93 0.59
N LYS A 57 13.33 9.91 0.88
CA LYS A 57 13.86 10.11 2.23
C LYS A 57 12.83 10.87 3.04
N LEU A 58 12.32 10.25 4.10
CA LEU A 58 11.26 10.83 4.93
C LEU A 58 11.78 11.99 5.77
N SER A 59 10.99 13.05 5.81
CA SER A 59 11.15 14.20 6.71
C SER A 59 10.61 13.90 8.11
N ALA A 60 10.67 14.89 8.99
CA ALA A 60 10.27 14.73 10.39
C ALA A 60 8.77 14.37 10.57
N ASP A 61 7.92 14.81 9.64
CA ASP A 61 6.49 14.50 9.61
C ASP A 61 6.18 13.11 9.01
N GLY A 62 7.19 12.44 8.42
CA GLY A 62 7.07 11.14 7.80
C GLY A 62 6.21 11.10 6.54
N ALA A 63 5.82 12.27 5.99
CA ALA A 63 4.94 12.35 4.83
C ALA A 63 5.60 11.81 3.56
N PHE A 64 4.80 11.14 2.72
CA PHE A 64 5.23 10.62 1.42
C PHE A 64 4.09 10.64 0.41
N ALA A 65 4.43 10.69 -0.88
CA ALA A 65 3.51 10.49 -1.99
C ALA A 65 4.26 9.86 -3.17
N PHE A 66 3.67 8.83 -3.76
CA PHE A 66 4.13 8.16 -4.97
C PHE A 66 3.02 8.15 -6.02
N ASP A 67 3.40 8.38 -7.26
CA ASP A 67 2.51 8.33 -8.41
C ASP A 67 2.92 7.18 -9.32
N GLY A 68 1.92 6.50 -9.91
CA GLY A 68 2.15 5.52 -10.95
C GLY A 68 1.14 5.66 -12.08
N LYS A 69 1.47 5.13 -13.25
CA LYS A 69 0.52 5.05 -14.37
C LYS A 69 -0.61 4.10 -14.00
N ALA A 70 -1.84 4.44 -14.41
CA ALA A 70 -2.98 3.57 -14.23
C ALA A 70 -2.68 2.15 -14.71
N VAL A 71 -3.03 1.18 -13.89
CA VAL A 71 -2.90 -0.24 -14.22
C VAL A 71 -4.17 -0.73 -14.93
N THR A 72 -4.04 -1.75 -15.78
CA THR A 72 -5.16 -2.35 -16.52
C THR A 72 -5.67 -3.64 -15.87
N ALA A 73 -4.96 -4.14 -14.88
CA ALA A 73 -5.30 -5.29 -14.05
C ALA A 73 -4.70 -5.05 -12.66
N PRO A 74 -5.24 -5.68 -11.61
CA PRO A 74 -4.71 -5.52 -10.26
C PRO A 74 -3.22 -5.87 -10.18
N GLU A 75 -2.43 -4.95 -9.65
CA GLU A 75 -1.01 -5.12 -9.40
C GLU A 75 -0.70 -4.99 -7.91
N PHE A 76 0.34 -5.70 -7.47
CA PHE A 76 0.79 -5.67 -6.09
C PHE A 76 2.05 -4.84 -5.94
N TYR A 77 2.00 -3.95 -4.97
CA TYR A 77 3.11 -3.10 -4.57
C TYR A 77 3.40 -3.29 -3.08
N ARG A 78 4.52 -2.74 -2.62
CA ARG A 78 4.83 -2.66 -1.21
C ARG A 78 5.56 -1.38 -0.86
N LEU A 79 5.28 -0.88 0.33
CA LEU A 79 6.05 0.17 1.00
C LEU A 79 7.04 -0.50 1.95
N ARG A 80 8.32 -0.17 1.86
CA ARG A 80 9.36 -0.81 2.67
C ARG A 80 10.33 0.20 3.30
N ILE A 81 10.54 0.06 4.60
CA ILE A 81 11.67 0.67 5.32
C ILE A 81 12.43 -0.47 6.00
N ALA A 82 13.71 -0.67 5.65
CA ALA A 82 14.51 -1.80 6.12
C ALA A 82 13.78 -3.14 5.95
N GLY A 83 13.51 -3.87 7.03
CA GLY A 83 12.75 -5.14 7.03
C GLY A 83 11.25 -5.00 7.26
N GLN A 84 10.72 -3.78 7.42
CA GLN A 84 9.30 -3.54 7.64
C GLN A 84 8.58 -3.32 6.31
N ILE A 85 7.47 -3.99 6.08
CA ILE A 85 6.75 -4.01 4.80
C ILE A 85 5.25 -3.82 5.02
N ILE A 86 4.64 -2.95 4.21
CA ILE A 86 3.19 -2.84 4.04
C ILE A 86 2.87 -3.18 2.59
N ASN A 87 2.03 -4.17 2.36
CA ASN A 87 1.58 -4.53 1.02
C ASN A 87 0.34 -3.72 0.63
N VAL A 88 0.31 -3.27 -0.62
CA VAL A 88 -0.81 -2.54 -1.22
C VAL A 88 -1.17 -3.16 -2.57
N ALA A 89 -2.45 -3.18 -2.92
CA ALA A 89 -2.93 -3.57 -4.23
C ALA A 89 -3.50 -2.35 -4.93
N ILE A 90 -3.19 -2.22 -6.21
CA ILE A 90 -3.69 -1.14 -7.07
C ILE A 90 -4.44 -1.79 -8.22
N ASP A 91 -5.71 -1.40 -8.42
CA ASP A 91 -6.57 -1.95 -9.47
C ASP A 91 -6.72 -1.00 -10.68
N SER A 92 -6.60 0.31 -10.50
CA SER A 92 -6.80 1.27 -11.60
C SER A 92 -6.11 2.62 -11.35
N THR A 93 -6.90 3.61 -10.91
CA THR A 93 -6.49 5.01 -10.71
C THR A 93 -6.80 5.49 -9.30
N GLU A 94 -6.91 4.58 -8.37
CA GLU A 94 -7.26 4.87 -6.99
C GLU A 94 -6.16 5.65 -6.27
N THR A 95 -6.57 6.34 -5.21
CA THR A 95 -5.67 6.93 -4.23
C THR A 95 -5.70 6.08 -2.96
N VAL A 96 -4.59 5.45 -2.66
CA VAL A 96 -4.41 4.67 -1.43
C VAL A 96 -3.68 5.51 -0.41
N THR A 97 -4.31 5.73 0.75
CA THR A 97 -3.69 6.46 1.88
C THR A 97 -3.24 5.48 2.95
N VAL A 98 -1.97 5.58 3.36
CA VAL A 98 -1.38 4.73 4.40
C VAL A 98 -0.86 5.59 5.55
N LYS A 99 -1.22 5.22 6.78
CA LYS A 99 -0.66 5.78 8.01
C LYS A 99 -0.06 4.66 8.82
N ALA A 100 1.18 4.81 9.25
CA ALA A 100 1.90 3.77 9.99
C ALA A 100 2.87 4.37 11.02
N LYS A 101 3.40 3.50 11.89
CA LYS A 101 4.42 3.88 12.89
C LYS A 101 5.64 2.98 12.77
N TYR A 102 6.81 3.58 12.60
CA TYR A 102 8.07 2.83 12.63
C TYR A 102 8.53 2.63 14.08
N PRO A 103 9.06 1.46 14.49
CA PRO A 103 9.40 0.30 13.66
C PRO A 103 8.28 -0.75 13.51
N ALA A 104 7.06 -0.48 13.93
CA ALA A 104 5.95 -1.44 13.90
C ALA A 104 5.07 -1.33 12.63
N MET A 105 5.56 -0.70 11.55
CA MET A 105 4.74 -0.38 10.39
C MET A 105 4.11 -1.59 9.68
N ALA A 106 4.68 -2.78 9.84
CA ALA A 106 4.11 -4.00 9.27
C ALA A 106 2.87 -4.51 10.02
N THR A 107 2.65 -4.06 11.25
CA THR A 107 1.59 -4.54 12.16
C THR A 107 0.65 -3.44 12.62
N ASP A 108 1.16 -2.22 12.76
CA ASP A 108 0.44 -1.05 13.25
C ASP A 108 0.38 0.00 12.12
N TYR A 109 -0.58 -0.20 11.23
CA TYR A 109 -0.86 0.73 10.13
C TYR A 109 -2.35 0.80 9.81
N GLU A 110 -2.76 1.91 9.23
CA GLU A 110 -4.08 2.11 8.65
C GLU A 110 -3.95 2.24 7.14
N VAL A 111 -4.92 1.72 6.40
CA VAL A 111 -5.02 1.87 4.95
C VAL A 111 -6.45 2.23 4.58
N SER A 112 -6.59 3.17 3.66
CA SER A 112 -7.88 3.62 3.12
C SER A 112 -7.78 3.96 1.64
N GLY A 113 -8.93 4.13 0.98
CA GLY A 113 -9.01 4.43 -0.45
C GLY A 113 -9.04 3.19 -1.36
N SER A 114 -8.85 1.98 -0.81
CA SER A 114 -8.94 0.71 -1.55
C SER A 114 -9.47 -0.40 -0.64
N ASP A 115 -10.54 -1.07 -1.09
CA ASP A 115 -11.08 -2.25 -0.39
C ASP A 115 -10.11 -3.42 -0.44
N ASP A 116 -9.36 -3.57 -1.55
CA ASP A 116 -8.40 -4.65 -1.71
C ASP A 116 -7.20 -4.47 -0.79
N CYS A 117 -6.72 -3.25 -0.59
CA CYS A 117 -5.71 -2.95 0.43
C CYS A 117 -6.19 -3.29 1.84
N SER A 118 -7.45 -2.99 2.16
CA SER A 118 -8.05 -3.33 3.46
C SER A 118 -8.12 -4.85 3.68
N ARG A 119 -8.48 -5.62 2.66
CA ARG A 119 -8.50 -7.08 2.68
C ARG A 119 -7.10 -7.69 2.82
N ILE A 120 -6.11 -7.13 2.11
CA ILE A 120 -4.70 -7.56 2.22
C ILE A 120 -4.18 -7.33 3.63
N LYS A 121 -4.48 -6.18 4.24
CA LYS A 121 -4.15 -5.91 5.64
C LYS A 121 -4.75 -6.95 6.57
N GLU A 122 -6.04 -7.23 6.44
CA GLU A 122 -6.73 -8.23 7.27
C GLU A 122 -6.08 -9.61 7.13
N LEU A 123 -5.82 -10.06 5.89
CA LEU A 123 -5.15 -11.34 5.63
C LEU A 123 -3.74 -11.39 6.21
N ALA A 124 -2.96 -10.32 6.09
CA ALA A 124 -1.61 -10.25 6.68
C ALA A 124 -1.65 -10.38 8.20
N LEU A 125 -2.57 -9.69 8.87
CA LEU A 125 -2.75 -9.80 10.32
C LEU A 125 -3.19 -11.21 10.75
N MET A 126 -4.11 -11.83 10.01
CA MET A 126 -4.53 -13.21 10.27
C MET A 126 -3.37 -14.20 10.12
N GLN A 127 -2.53 -14.03 9.09
CA GLN A 127 -1.34 -14.86 8.89
C GLN A 127 -0.33 -14.70 10.03
N MET A 128 -0.11 -13.48 10.51
CA MET A 128 0.77 -13.23 11.65
C MET A 128 0.22 -13.87 12.94
N GLN A 129 -1.08 -13.80 13.19
CA GLN A 129 -1.72 -14.46 14.33
C GLN A 129 -1.57 -15.98 14.26
N LEU A 130 -1.73 -16.57 13.06
CA LEU A 130 -1.46 -17.99 12.84
C LEU A 130 -0.02 -18.33 13.19
N GLN A 131 0.95 -17.56 12.68
CA GLN A 131 2.37 -17.81 12.94
C GLN A 131 2.70 -17.72 14.45
N GLN A 132 2.14 -16.73 15.13
CA GLN A 132 2.30 -16.59 16.59
C GLN A 132 1.71 -17.80 17.33
N SER A 133 0.51 -18.25 16.93
CA SER A 133 -0.15 -19.42 17.53
C SER A 133 0.69 -20.69 17.34
N VAL A 134 1.19 -20.93 16.13
CA VAL A 134 2.06 -22.06 15.82
C VAL A 134 3.35 -22.00 16.67
N ASN A 135 3.98 -20.84 16.74
CA ASN A 135 5.20 -20.67 17.54
C ASN A 135 4.96 -20.89 19.05
N ASN A 136 3.82 -20.44 19.57
CA ASN A 136 3.46 -20.64 20.99
C ASN A 136 3.20 -22.12 21.28
N ILE A 137 2.52 -22.85 20.39
CA ILE A 137 2.29 -24.29 20.52
C ILE A 137 3.63 -25.04 20.48
N ALA A 138 4.47 -24.74 19.49
CA ALA A 138 5.75 -25.42 19.29
C ALA A 138 6.74 -25.21 20.45
N ARG A 139 6.64 -24.08 21.15
CA ARG A 139 7.50 -23.75 22.30
C ARG A 139 6.93 -24.14 23.66
N ASN A 140 5.74 -24.76 23.69
CA ASN A 140 5.11 -25.14 24.95
C ASN A 140 5.78 -26.38 25.54
N PRO A 141 6.50 -26.29 26.67
CA PRO A 141 7.24 -27.40 27.25
C PRO A 141 6.33 -28.49 27.87
N LEU A 142 5.03 -28.20 27.99
CA LEU A 142 4.05 -29.13 28.57
C LEU A 142 3.45 -30.08 27.52
N LEU A 143 3.72 -29.85 26.23
CA LEU A 143 3.16 -30.63 25.14
C LEU A 143 4.21 -31.62 24.62
N GLY A 144 3.81 -32.90 24.51
CA GLY A 144 4.57 -33.90 23.75
C GLY A 144 4.47 -33.66 22.22
N ALA A 145 5.37 -34.29 21.45
CA ALA A 145 5.48 -34.07 20.01
C ALA A 145 4.16 -34.31 19.27
N ASP A 146 3.43 -35.37 19.60
CA ASP A 146 2.14 -35.71 18.94
C ASP A 146 1.07 -34.65 19.26
N ALA A 147 1.02 -34.15 20.50
CA ALA A 147 0.08 -33.11 20.92
C ALA A 147 0.41 -31.75 20.27
N VAL A 148 1.69 -31.44 20.04
CA VAL A 148 2.13 -30.26 19.27
C VAL A 148 1.65 -30.39 17.83
N ALA A 149 1.89 -31.52 17.15
CA ALA A 149 1.48 -31.73 15.77
C ALA A 149 -0.05 -31.60 15.57
N ASP A 150 -0.84 -32.24 16.43
CA ASP A 150 -2.31 -32.18 16.40
C ASP A 150 -2.82 -30.76 16.66
N SER A 151 -2.23 -30.04 17.61
CA SER A 151 -2.60 -28.66 17.93
C SER A 151 -2.27 -27.69 16.80
N VAL A 152 -1.10 -27.83 16.16
CA VAL A 152 -0.71 -27.02 15.00
C VAL A 152 -1.67 -27.30 13.82
N GLN A 153 -1.98 -28.56 13.55
CA GLN A 153 -2.94 -28.91 12.50
C GLN A 153 -4.30 -28.26 12.71
N LYS A 154 -4.83 -28.28 13.94
CA LYS A 154 -6.11 -27.65 14.28
C LYS A 154 -6.13 -26.15 14.01
N VAL A 155 -5.10 -25.40 14.42
CA VAL A 155 -5.07 -23.94 14.19
C VAL A 155 -4.89 -23.62 12.71
N VAL A 156 -4.13 -24.41 11.96
CA VAL A 156 -3.98 -24.26 10.50
C VAL A 156 -5.31 -24.50 9.77
N GLU A 157 -6.05 -25.56 10.12
CA GLU A 157 -7.35 -25.84 9.49
C GLU A 157 -8.41 -24.79 9.87
N ALA A 158 -8.40 -24.27 11.10
CA ALA A 158 -9.26 -23.16 11.51
C ALA A 158 -8.96 -21.91 10.67
N TYR A 159 -7.69 -21.56 10.49
CA TYR A 159 -7.26 -20.44 9.64
C TYR A 159 -7.74 -20.62 8.19
N LYS A 160 -7.50 -21.79 7.57
CA LYS A 160 -7.95 -22.08 6.21
C LYS A 160 -9.46 -21.92 6.05
N THR A 161 -10.22 -22.40 7.03
CA THR A 161 -11.69 -22.31 7.04
C THR A 161 -12.15 -20.86 7.13
N ASP A 162 -11.53 -20.07 8.00
CA ASP A 162 -11.86 -18.64 8.16
C ASP A 162 -11.56 -17.86 6.88
N VAL A 163 -10.39 -18.04 6.27
CA VAL A 163 -10.01 -17.41 4.99
C VAL A 163 -11.00 -17.79 3.89
N LYS A 164 -11.34 -19.08 3.74
CA LYS A 164 -12.32 -19.53 2.73
C LYS A 164 -13.68 -18.86 2.95
N THR A 165 -14.15 -18.80 4.18
CA THR A 165 -15.47 -18.24 4.51
C THR A 165 -15.52 -16.74 4.25
N ARG A 166 -14.48 -16.00 4.61
CA ARG A 166 -14.45 -14.54 4.48
C ARG A 166 -14.21 -14.07 3.05
N TYR A 167 -13.33 -14.75 2.31
CA TYR A 167 -12.80 -14.20 1.05
C TYR A 167 -13.18 -15.01 -0.19
N ILE A 168 -13.51 -16.29 -0.07
CA ILE A 168 -13.88 -17.11 -1.24
C ILE A 168 -15.40 -17.22 -1.38
N PHE A 169 -16.10 -17.55 -0.30
CA PHE A 169 -17.55 -17.81 -0.38
C PHE A 169 -18.43 -16.56 -0.31
N LYS A 170 -17.91 -15.40 0.13
CA LYS A 170 -18.67 -14.15 0.20
C LYS A 170 -18.54 -13.27 -1.04
N GLN A 171 -17.67 -13.59 -1.98
CA GLN A 171 -17.55 -12.79 -3.21
C GLN A 171 -18.62 -13.22 -4.20
N PRO A 172 -19.54 -12.33 -4.65
CA PRO A 172 -20.32 -12.60 -5.85
C PRO A 172 -19.34 -12.74 -7.00
N MET A 173 -19.42 -13.84 -7.74
CA MET A 173 -18.70 -13.96 -9.00
C MET A 173 -19.15 -12.82 -9.91
N LYS A 174 -18.22 -11.94 -10.26
CA LYS A 174 -18.43 -10.88 -11.26
C LYS A 174 -18.36 -11.48 -12.65
#